data_a7cfef9c4055a8354c5d1ec251f9647f
#
_entry.id   a7cfef9c4055a8354c5d1ec251f9647f
#
_cell.length_a   1.000
_cell.length_b   1.000
_cell.length_c   1.000
_cell.angle_alpha   90.00
_cell.angle_beta   90.00
_cell.angle_gamma   90.00
#
_symmetry.space_group_name_H-M   'P 1'
#
loop_
_entity.id
_entity.type
_entity.pdbx_description
1 polymer ?
#
loop_
_entity_poly.entity_id
_entity_poly.type
_entity_poly.pdbx_seq_one_letter_code
_entity_poly.pdbx_strand_id
1 'polypeptide(L)' 'MYNAVKVFSATLAKKRETLGEQVTEWMQRNPDAEIVDKIVTQSSDAEFHCVTITLFYKQPRTSATA' A
#
# COMPACT_ATOMS: atom_id res chain seq x y z
N MET A 1 -2.72 14.97 -8.44
CA MET A 1 -3.24 13.76 -9.06
C MET A 1 -2.17 12.67 -9.04
N TYR A 2 -2.57 11.45 -8.82
CA TYR A 2 -1.60 10.36 -8.74
C TYR A 2 -1.28 9.82 -10.13
N ASN A 3 -0.14 9.17 -10.24
CA ASN A 3 0.22 8.48 -11.47
C ASN A 3 0.68 7.04 -11.19
N ALA A 4 0.53 6.57 -9.97
CA ALA A 4 0.93 5.22 -9.63
C ALA A 4 0.10 4.72 -8.45
N VAL A 5 0.03 3.40 -8.32
CA VAL A 5 -0.74 2.77 -7.27
C VAL A 5 0.08 1.65 -6.69
N LYS A 6 0.06 1.53 -5.37
CA LYS A 6 0.72 0.42 -4.68
C LYS A 6 -0.32 -0.25 -3.79
N VAL A 7 -0.43 -1.56 -3.87
CA VAL A 7 -1.43 -2.30 -3.11
C VAL A 7 -0.73 -3.24 -2.14
N PHE A 8 -1.21 -3.26 -0.90
CA PHE A 8 -0.74 -4.20 0.11
C PHE A 8 -1.96 -4.94 0.62
N SER A 9 -1.86 -6.23 0.83
CA SER A 9 -2.99 -6.97 1.38
C SER A 9 -2.47 -8.09 2.28
N ALA A 10 -3.31 -8.50 3.21
CA ALA A 10 -2.98 -9.59 4.11
C ALA A 10 -4.26 -10.27 4.54
N THR A 11 -4.21 -11.60 4.64
CA THR A 11 -5.38 -12.35 5.05
C THR A 11 -5.22 -12.97 6.43
N LEU A 12 -4.01 -13.29 6.86
CA LEU A 12 -3.82 -13.90 8.16
C LEU A 12 -3.64 -12.82 9.22
N ALA A 13 -4.13 -13.08 10.42
CA ALA A 13 -4.04 -12.10 11.48
C ALA A 13 -2.61 -11.62 11.72
N LYS A 14 -1.67 -12.56 11.73
CA LYS A 14 -0.31 -12.18 11.91
C LYS A 14 0.16 -11.24 10.84
N LYS A 15 -0.20 -11.50 9.61
CA LYS A 15 0.23 -10.65 8.51
C LYS A 15 -0.43 -9.29 8.59
N ARG A 16 -1.66 -9.24 9.11
CA ARG A 16 -2.32 -7.95 9.25
C ARG A 16 -1.59 -7.08 10.24
N GLU A 17 -1.02 -7.69 11.28
CA GLU A 17 -0.30 -6.91 12.27
C GLU A 17 0.94 -6.28 11.67
N THR A 18 1.54 -6.90 10.68
CA THR A 18 2.75 -6.35 10.07
C THR A 18 2.44 -5.53 8.84
N LEU A 19 1.18 -5.45 8.43
CA LEU A 19 0.85 -4.75 7.19
C LEU A 19 1.23 -3.29 7.27
N GLY A 20 0.98 -2.65 8.40
CA GLY A 20 1.35 -1.26 8.56
C GLY A 20 2.85 -1.07 8.47
N GLU A 21 3.62 -2.04 8.98
CA GLU A 21 5.05 -1.95 8.91
C GLU A 21 5.52 -2.09 7.46
N GLN A 22 4.85 -2.92 6.68
CA GLN A 22 5.21 -3.06 5.29
C GLN A 22 4.96 -1.77 4.53
N VAL A 23 3.87 -1.10 4.82
CA VAL A 23 3.56 0.19 4.19
C VAL A 23 4.62 1.20 4.58
N THR A 24 4.95 1.26 5.87
CA THR A 24 5.95 2.21 6.35
C THR A 24 7.30 1.95 5.69
N GLU A 25 7.68 0.69 5.60
CA GLU A 25 8.96 0.35 4.99
C GLU A 25 8.96 0.76 3.52
N TRP A 26 7.88 0.53 2.82
CA TRP A 26 7.80 0.91 1.42
C TRP A 26 7.95 2.42 1.26
N MET A 27 7.31 3.19 2.16
CA MET A 27 7.41 4.63 2.08
C MET A 27 8.83 5.09 2.36
N GLN A 28 9.52 4.41 3.27
CA GLN A 28 10.90 4.78 3.56
C GLN A 28 11.82 4.46 2.40
N ARG A 29 11.51 3.42 1.65
CA ARG A 29 12.32 3.06 0.49
C ARG A 29 12.00 3.92 -0.72
N ASN A 30 10.87 4.61 -0.67
CA ASN A 30 10.43 5.44 -1.79
C ASN A 30 10.17 6.86 -1.30
N PRO A 31 11.20 7.55 -0.81
CA PRO A 31 10.97 8.86 -0.20
C PRO A 31 10.48 9.90 -1.18
N ASP A 32 10.67 9.67 -2.48
CA ASP A 32 10.20 10.63 -3.45
C ASP A 32 8.74 10.40 -3.83
N ALA A 33 8.14 9.35 -3.36
CA ALA A 33 6.74 9.09 -3.67
C ALA A 33 5.87 9.99 -2.81
N GLU A 34 4.98 10.71 -3.44
CA GLU A 34 4.07 11.59 -2.72
C GLU A 34 2.73 10.89 -2.63
N ILE A 35 2.29 10.55 -1.44
CA ILE A 35 1.03 9.86 -1.24
C ILE A 35 -0.09 10.85 -1.40
N VAL A 36 -0.93 10.62 -2.39
CA VAL A 36 -2.02 11.52 -2.67
C VAL A 36 -3.29 11.07 -1.96
N ASP A 37 -3.51 9.77 -1.89
CA ASP A 37 -4.71 9.27 -1.27
C ASP A 37 -4.46 7.83 -0.86
N LYS A 38 -5.31 7.31 0.01
CA LYS A 38 -5.22 5.92 0.39
C LYS A 38 -6.61 5.40 0.64
N ILE A 39 -6.82 4.13 0.34
CA ILE A 39 -8.09 3.48 0.58
C ILE A 39 -7.80 2.20 1.32
N VAL A 40 -8.48 1.99 2.44
CA VAL A 40 -8.32 0.78 3.20
C VAL A 40 -9.65 0.05 3.13
N THR A 41 -9.60 -1.18 2.64
CA THR A 41 -10.82 -1.97 2.54
C THR A 41 -10.62 -3.27 3.30
N GLN A 42 -11.69 -3.83 3.77
CA GLN A 42 -11.65 -5.07 4.50
C GLN A 42 -12.77 -5.94 4.01
N SER A 43 -12.48 -7.17 3.70
CA SER A 43 -13.52 -8.13 3.36
C SER A 43 -13.32 -9.33 4.25
N SER A 44 -14.42 -10.00 4.59
CA SER A 44 -14.31 -11.17 5.42
C SER A 44 -15.43 -12.12 5.04
N ASP A 45 -15.16 -13.39 5.20
CA ASP A 45 -16.21 -14.39 5.04
C ASP A 45 -16.06 -15.34 6.20
N ALA A 46 -16.64 -16.49 6.11
CA ALA A 46 -16.68 -17.40 7.24
C ALA A 46 -15.30 -17.80 7.73
N GLU A 47 -14.34 -17.86 6.85
CA GLU A 47 -13.04 -18.36 7.24
C GLU A 47 -11.90 -17.38 7.10
N PHE A 48 -12.04 -16.37 6.30
CA PHE A 48 -10.93 -15.48 6.00
C PHE A 48 -11.30 -14.03 6.14
N HIS A 49 -10.34 -13.25 6.62
CA HIS A 49 -10.49 -11.82 6.69
C HIS A 49 -9.35 -11.21 5.90
N CYS A 50 -9.65 -10.38 4.95
CA CYS A 50 -8.63 -9.78 4.11
C CYS A 50 -8.66 -8.27 4.27
N VAL A 51 -7.51 -7.68 4.55
CA VAL A 51 -7.38 -6.24 4.64
C VAL A 51 -6.50 -5.80 3.49
N THR A 52 -6.93 -4.81 2.75
CA THR A 52 -6.18 -4.29 1.61
C THR A 52 -5.99 -2.80 1.79
N ILE A 53 -4.76 -2.34 1.63
CA ILE A 53 -4.43 -0.93 1.67
C ILE A 53 -3.93 -0.57 0.28
N THR A 54 -4.59 0.40 -0.34
CA THR A 54 -4.20 0.88 -1.66
C THR A 54 -3.69 2.30 -1.51
N LEU A 55 -2.46 2.54 -1.94
CA LEU A 55 -1.88 3.87 -1.91
C LEU A 55 -1.87 4.43 -3.33
N PHE A 56 -2.42 5.61 -3.49
CA PHE A 56 -2.38 6.33 -4.75
C PHE A 56 -1.32 7.39 -4.59
N TYR A 57 -0.29 7.35 -5.39
CA TYR A 57 0.83 8.26 -5.16
C TYR A 57 1.34 8.82 -6.48
N LYS A 58 2.14 9.86 -6.35
CA LYS A 58 2.75 10.50 -7.48
C LYS A 58 4.23 10.26 -7.40
N GLN A 59 4.80 9.77 -8.47
CA GLN A 59 6.20 9.45 -8.51
C GLN A 59 6.88 10.38 -9.50
N PRO A 60 8.08 10.87 -9.17
CA PRO A 60 8.78 11.76 -10.08
C PRO A 60 9.07 11.08 -11.40
N ARG A 61 8.98 11.84 -12.47
CA ARG A 61 9.17 11.23 -13.76
C ARG A 61 10.59 10.99 -14.07
N THR A 62 11.43 11.66 -13.41
CA THR A 62 12.77 11.47 -13.78
C THR A 62 13.22 10.14 -13.75
N SER A 63 12.72 9.44 -12.97
CA SER A 63 13.24 8.22 -12.91
C SER A 63 13.09 7.43 -13.90
N ALA A 64 12.42 7.70 -14.49
CA ALA A 64 12.16 6.92 -15.43
C ALA A 64 12.99 6.21 -15.93
N THR A 65 13.38 6.12 -16.02
CA THR A 65 14.03 5.50 -16.46
C THR A 65 13.83 4.55 -16.61
N ALA A 66 13.61 4.38 -16.54
CA ALA A 66 13.39 3.51 -16.73
C ALA A 66 13.16 3.13 -17.07
#